data_145b324837c6cb1449634e1168237a05
#
_entry.id   145b324837c6cb1449634e1168237a05
#
_cell.length_a   1.000
_cell.length_b   1.000
_cell.length_c   1.000
_cell.angle_alpha   90.00
_cell.angle_beta   90.00
_cell.angle_gamma   90.00
#
_symmetry.space_group_name_H-M   'P 1'
#
loop_
_entity.id
_entity.type
_entity.pdbx_description
1 polymer ?
#
loop_
_entity_poly.entity_id
_entity_poly.type
_entity_poly.pdbx_seq_one_letter_code
_entity_poly.pdbx_strand_id
1 'polypeptide(L)'
;RLRINYGAKQSFFSIAESLGFWKYISASEEQRNRCKKPLLEDTFEAFIGATEYLIDKKLREYVGYSVVSTILENIFNDIDISLKYEDLYDAKTRLKELFDFYNQEIIGTVLYENEKNMDEKLNTTKVYQVVGDKKAIYDENNRVKYVPSGRPPKKVFLGEGTASLKTDAEQRAAVMALETLKVRGIVKSVPEFYNFINK
;
A
#
# COMPACT_ATOMS: atom_id res chain seq x y z
N ARG A 1 6.30 8.88 -4.31
CA ARG A 1 6.04 7.48 -3.90
C ARG A 1 7.19 6.89 -3.07
N LEU A 2 8.45 7.04 -3.46
CA LEU A 2 9.60 6.61 -2.63
C LEU A 2 9.45 7.07 -1.18
N ARG A 3 9.18 8.38 -0.95
CA ARG A 3 8.98 8.93 0.39
C ARG A 3 7.83 8.22 1.15
N ILE A 4 6.76 7.83 0.46
CA ILE A 4 5.63 7.12 1.07
C ILE A 4 6.01 5.68 1.41
N ASN A 5 6.71 4.98 0.51
CA ASN A 5 7.02 3.56 0.69
C ASN A 5 8.18 3.32 1.67
N TYR A 6 9.23 4.16 1.61
CA TYR A 6 10.45 3.99 2.41
C TYR A 6 10.54 4.92 3.62
N GLY A 7 9.84 6.07 3.59
CA GLY A 7 9.59 6.89 4.76
C GLY A 7 8.28 6.59 5.46
N ALA A 8 7.53 5.58 5.01
CA ALA A 8 6.32 5.13 5.67
C ALA A 8 6.66 4.16 6.80
N LYS A 9 5.76 4.09 7.76
CA LYS A 9 5.81 3.25 8.96
C LYS A 9 6.30 1.81 8.72
N GLN A 10 6.07 1.24 7.53
CA GLN A 10 6.42 -0.14 7.21
C GLN A 10 7.94 -0.43 7.18
N SER A 11 8.75 0.55 6.76
CA SER A 11 10.21 0.43 6.77
C SER A 11 10.77 0.57 8.18
N PHE A 12 10.22 1.47 8.99
CA PHE A 12 10.69 1.72 10.34
C PHE A 12 10.47 0.54 11.29
N PHE A 13 9.39 -0.22 11.10
CA PHE A 13 9.18 -1.47 11.84
C PHE A 13 10.37 -2.42 11.69
N SER A 14 10.76 -2.73 10.44
CA SER A 14 11.85 -3.67 10.15
C SER A 14 13.19 -3.18 10.71
N ILE A 15 13.46 -1.88 10.61
CA ILE A 15 14.65 -1.24 11.15
C ILE A 15 14.66 -1.35 12.68
N ALA A 16 13.59 -0.93 13.34
CA ALA A 16 13.47 -0.98 14.79
C ALA A 16 13.57 -2.43 15.34
N GLU A 17 13.02 -3.39 14.60
CA GLU A 17 13.11 -4.81 14.96
C GLU A 17 14.53 -5.33 14.83
N SER A 18 15.24 -5.04 13.73
CA SER A 18 16.63 -5.43 13.52
C SER A 18 17.59 -4.81 14.54
N LEU A 19 17.30 -3.57 14.96
CA LEU A 19 18.04 -2.88 16.03
C LEU A 19 17.69 -3.40 17.44
N GLY A 20 16.74 -4.31 17.56
CA GLY A 20 16.36 -4.94 18.81
C GLY A 20 15.61 -4.04 19.78
N PHE A 21 14.89 -3.02 19.31
CA PHE A 21 14.18 -2.06 20.14
C PHE A 21 13.06 -2.69 20.98
N TRP A 22 12.49 -3.83 20.52
CA TRP A 22 11.35 -4.45 21.17
C TRP A 22 11.53 -4.71 22.67
N LYS A 23 12.71 -5.11 23.09
CA LYS A 23 13.03 -5.39 24.51
C LYS A 23 13.02 -4.16 25.40
N TYR A 24 13.16 -2.97 24.83
CA TYR A 24 13.20 -1.70 25.58
C TYR A 24 11.85 -0.98 25.60
N ILE A 25 10.85 -1.46 24.86
CA ILE A 25 9.52 -0.84 24.82
C ILE A 25 8.73 -1.24 26.05
N SER A 26 8.35 -0.23 26.85
CA SER A 26 7.39 -0.39 27.94
C SER A 26 5.97 -0.22 27.42
N ALA A 27 5.18 -1.28 27.44
CA ALA A 27 3.79 -1.26 27.01
C ALA A 27 3.01 -2.34 27.78
N SER A 28 1.67 -2.20 27.87
CA SER A 28 0.82 -3.23 28.47
C SER A 28 0.90 -4.53 27.69
N GLU A 29 0.60 -5.65 28.34
CA GLU A 29 0.60 -6.98 27.71
C GLU A 29 -0.35 -7.03 26.49
N GLU A 30 -1.51 -6.40 26.60
CA GLU A 30 -2.46 -6.29 25.50
C GLU A 30 -1.88 -5.54 24.29
N GLN A 31 -1.21 -4.41 24.52
CA GLN A 31 -0.55 -3.63 23.46
C GLN A 31 0.62 -4.41 22.86
N ARG A 32 1.42 -5.09 23.67
CA ARG A 32 2.53 -5.93 23.17
C ARG A 32 2.04 -7.04 22.25
N ASN A 33 0.89 -7.63 22.55
CA ASN A 33 0.32 -8.73 21.75
C ASN A 33 -0.38 -8.25 20.46
N ARG A 34 -0.93 -7.03 20.46
CA ARG A 34 -1.75 -6.53 19.33
C ARG A 34 -1.08 -5.47 18.48
N CYS A 35 -0.15 -4.69 19.05
CA CYS A 35 0.38 -3.46 18.46
C CYS A 35 1.90 -3.49 18.29
N LYS A 36 2.54 -4.66 18.14
CA LYS A 36 4.00 -4.77 18.02
C LYS A 36 4.55 -3.86 16.93
N LYS A 37 3.93 -3.89 15.73
CA LYS A 37 4.38 -3.13 14.58
C LYS A 37 4.30 -1.62 14.81
N PRO A 38 3.13 -1.03 15.14
CA PRO A 38 3.02 0.40 15.43
C PRO A 38 3.96 0.85 16.56
N LEU A 39 4.09 0.05 17.62
CA LEU A 39 4.97 0.40 18.74
C LEU A 39 6.43 0.51 18.34
N LEU A 40 6.91 -0.38 17.48
CA LEU A 40 8.28 -0.34 16.97
C LEU A 40 8.50 0.86 16.05
N GLU A 41 7.55 1.16 15.17
CA GLU A 41 7.58 2.31 14.26
C GLU A 41 7.67 3.61 15.05
N ASP A 42 6.72 3.83 15.97
CA ASP A 42 6.65 5.03 16.79
C ASP A 42 7.90 5.19 17.69
N THR A 43 8.44 4.05 18.19
CA THR A 43 9.68 4.07 19.00
C THR A 43 10.89 4.48 18.19
N PHE A 44 11.00 4.01 16.94
CA PHE A 44 12.09 4.42 16.05
C PHE A 44 12.02 5.93 15.73
N GLU A 45 10.85 6.44 15.37
CA GLU A 45 10.65 7.87 15.13
C GLU A 45 11.00 8.71 16.36
N ALA A 46 10.51 8.28 17.54
CA ALA A 46 10.81 8.98 18.80
C ALA A 46 12.30 8.94 19.15
N PHE A 47 12.98 7.80 18.89
CA PHE A 47 14.41 7.66 19.13
C PHE A 47 15.23 8.61 18.26
N ILE A 48 14.91 8.70 16.97
CA ILE A 48 15.58 9.63 16.04
C ILE A 48 15.37 11.09 16.47
N GLY A 49 14.12 11.48 16.73
CA GLY A 49 13.82 12.84 17.16
C GLY A 49 14.43 13.19 18.52
N ALA A 50 14.44 12.28 19.49
CA ALA A 50 15.08 12.48 20.78
C ALA A 50 16.61 12.61 20.67
N THR A 51 17.21 11.82 19.77
CA THR A 51 18.66 11.88 19.51
C THR A 51 19.06 13.25 18.97
N GLU A 52 18.36 13.74 17.94
CA GLU A 52 18.56 15.07 17.38
C GLU A 52 18.43 16.14 18.47
N TYR A 53 17.30 16.16 19.18
CA TYR A 53 17.02 17.14 20.22
C TYR A 53 18.06 17.16 21.35
N LEU A 54 18.46 15.99 21.83
CA LEU A 54 19.43 15.91 22.95
C LEU A 54 20.85 16.34 22.56
N ILE A 55 21.25 16.04 21.33
CA ILE A 55 22.54 16.47 20.79
C ILE A 55 22.56 17.99 20.63
N ASP A 56 21.53 18.55 20.00
CA ASP A 56 21.41 19.99 19.82
C ASP A 56 21.37 20.76 21.14
N LYS A 57 20.66 20.24 22.13
CA LYS A 57 20.60 20.83 23.47
C LYS A 57 21.94 20.79 24.20
N LYS A 58 22.75 19.75 23.97
CA LYS A 58 24.02 19.57 24.67
C LYS A 58 25.21 20.27 24.00
N LEU A 59 25.18 20.36 22.68
CA LEU A 59 26.29 20.91 21.89
C LEU A 59 25.91 22.28 21.33
N ARG A 60 25.20 22.30 20.21
CA ARG A 60 24.63 23.48 19.56
C ARG A 60 23.62 23.06 18.51
N GLU A 61 22.78 23.98 18.07
CA GLU A 61 21.79 23.77 17.01
C GLU A 61 22.41 23.19 15.73
N TYR A 62 21.68 22.32 15.10
CA TYR A 62 21.98 21.60 13.83
C TYR A 62 23.04 20.51 13.89
N VAL A 63 23.75 20.31 15.00
CA VAL A 63 24.68 19.16 15.14
C VAL A 63 23.91 17.85 15.22
N GLY A 64 22.81 17.84 15.96
CA GLY A 64 21.92 16.70 16.08
C GLY A 64 21.36 16.28 14.73
N TYR A 65 20.90 17.23 13.93
CA TYR A 65 20.45 16.97 12.56
C TYR A 65 21.53 16.30 11.70
N SER A 66 22.75 16.80 11.73
CA SER A 66 23.87 16.22 10.96
C SER A 66 24.16 14.78 11.37
N VAL A 67 24.16 14.50 12.69
CA VAL A 67 24.38 13.14 13.22
C VAL A 67 23.25 12.20 12.82
N VAL A 68 22.00 12.62 13.01
CA VAL A 68 20.83 11.82 12.66
C VAL A 68 20.75 11.57 11.15
N SER A 69 21.05 12.57 10.33
CA SER A 69 21.11 12.42 8.86
C SER A 69 22.10 11.32 8.47
N THR A 70 23.31 11.35 9.04
CA THR A 70 24.33 10.34 8.77
C THR A 70 23.88 8.93 9.22
N ILE A 71 23.22 8.83 10.39
CA ILE A 71 22.67 7.54 10.87
C ILE A 71 21.62 7.02 9.88
N LEU A 72 20.68 7.86 9.45
CA LEU A 72 19.65 7.49 8.51
C LEU A 72 20.23 7.13 7.15
N GLU A 73 21.19 7.90 6.64
CA GLU A 73 21.89 7.58 5.39
C GLU A 73 22.54 6.18 5.44
N ASN A 74 23.24 5.85 6.52
CA ASN A 74 23.85 4.54 6.70
C ASN A 74 22.79 3.42 6.73
N ILE A 75 21.70 3.62 7.48
CA ILE A 75 20.60 2.65 7.55
C ILE A 75 19.96 2.45 6.16
N PHE A 76 19.69 3.52 5.43
CA PHE A 76 19.03 3.44 4.12
C PHE A 76 19.96 2.97 2.99
N ASN A 77 21.28 3.15 3.11
CA ASN A 77 22.23 2.59 2.15
C ASN A 77 22.27 1.07 2.16
N ASP A 78 21.92 0.45 3.29
CA ASP A 78 21.84 -1.01 3.42
C ASP A 78 20.47 -1.58 2.98
N ILE A 79 19.51 -0.73 2.63
CA ILE A 79 18.18 -1.13 2.16
C ILE A 79 18.17 -1.16 0.64
N ASP A 80 17.84 -2.33 0.06
CA ASP A 80 17.61 -2.43 -1.37
C ASP A 80 16.31 -1.69 -1.76
N ILE A 81 16.48 -0.51 -2.39
CA ILE A 81 15.38 0.35 -2.79
C ILE A 81 14.93 -0.04 -4.19
N SER A 82 13.79 -0.70 -4.29
CA SER A 82 13.18 -0.96 -5.58
C SER A 82 12.50 0.28 -6.14
N LEU A 83 12.86 0.61 -7.39
CA LEU A 83 12.23 1.68 -8.17
C LEU A 83 11.22 1.15 -9.18
N LYS A 84 10.95 -0.16 -9.18
CA LYS A 84 9.95 -0.77 -10.06
C LYS A 84 8.56 -0.24 -9.73
N TYR A 85 7.77 -0.02 -10.76
CA TYR A 85 6.40 0.50 -10.62
C TYR A 85 5.54 -0.39 -9.70
N GLU A 86 5.69 -1.71 -9.79
CA GLU A 86 4.97 -2.68 -8.99
C GLU A 86 5.27 -2.58 -7.49
N ASP A 87 6.48 -2.17 -7.14
CA ASP A 87 6.92 -2.03 -5.75
C ASP A 87 6.61 -0.64 -5.19
N LEU A 88 6.51 0.37 -6.07
CA LEU A 88 6.16 1.75 -5.69
C LEU A 88 4.65 1.98 -5.55
N TYR A 89 3.83 1.18 -6.21
CA TYR A 89 2.37 1.27 -6.15
C TYR A 89 1.77 -0.04 -5.68
N ASP A 90 1.01 0.01 -4.61
CA ASP A 90 0.31 -1.15 -4.08
C ASP A 90 -0.70 -1.73 -5.10
N ALA A 91 -0.96 -3.03 -4.98
CA ALA A 91 -1.76 -3.76 -5.96
C ALA A 91 -3.19 -3.22 -6.08
N LYS A 92 -3.79 -2.78 -4.97
CA LYS A 92 -5.14 -2.21 -4.96
C LYS A 92 -5.20 -0.90 -5.73
N THR A 93 -4.19 -0.04 -5.57
CA THR A 93 -4.05 1.21 -6.33
C THR A 93 -3.87 0.91 -7.83
N ARG A 94 -2.98 -0.04 -8.17
CA ARG A 94 -2.74 -0.45 -9.57
C ARG A 94 -4.00 -1.04 -10.21
N LEU A 95 -4.75 -1.86 -9.48
CA LEU A 95 -6.00 -2.43 -9.97
C LEU A 95 -7.05 -1.33 -10.22
N LYS A 96 -7.19 -0.37 -9.30
CA LYS A 96 -8.07 0.78 -9.48
C LYS A 96 -7.67 1.58 -10.73
N GLU A 97 -6.40 1.95 -10.85
CA GLU A 97 -5.89 2.69 -12.01
C GLU A 97 -6.11 1.95 -13.34
N LEU A 98 -6.05 0.62 -13.33
CA LEU A 98 -6.33 -0.19 -14.51
C LEU A 98 -7.81 -0.08 -14.91
N PHE A 99 -8.74 -0.16 -13.94
CA PHE A 99 -10.17 0.03 -14.21
C PHE A 99 -10.51 1.47 -14.61
N ASP A 100 -9.83 2.47 -14.04
CA ASP A 100 -10.01 3.88 -14.40
C ASP A 100 -9.46 4.20 -15.81
N PHE A 101 -8.43 3.45 -16.27
CA PHE A 101 -7.85 3.62 -17.61
C PHE A 101 -8.78 3.11 -18.71
N TYR A 102 -9.51 2.03 -18.49
CA TYR A 102 -10.44 1.48 -19.48
C TYR A 102 -11.84 2.10 -19.36
N ASN A 103 -12.58 2.06 -20.46
CA ASN A 103 -13.98 2.46 -20.46
C ASN A 103 -14.82 1.54 -19.54
N GLN A 104 -15.53 2.12 -18.57
CA GLN A 104 -16.35 1.39 -17.61
C GLN A 104 -17.53 0.60 -18.24
N GLU A 105 -18.00 0.96 -19.44
CA GLU A 105 -18.97 0.14 -20.18
C GLU A 105 -18.38 -1.19 -20.63
N ILE A 106 -17.08 -1.21 -20.94
CA ILE A 106 -16.37 -2.37 -21.47
C ILE A 106 -15.85 -3.23 -20.34
N ILE A 107 -15.07 -2.62 -19.42
CA ILE A 107 -14.41 -3.35 -18.34
C ILE A 107 -15.28 -3.45 -17.10
N GLY A 108 -16.29 -2.59 -16.93
CA GLY A 108 -17.10 -2.49 -15.73
C GLY A 108 -16.40 -1.80 -14.57
N THR A 109 -16.73 -2.22 -13.36
CA THR A 109 -16.17 -1.70 -12.12
C THR A 109 -15.59 -2.81 -11.26
N VAL A 110 -14.69 -2.46 -10.34
CA VAL A 110 -14.12 -3.42 -9.37
C VAL A 110 -14.95 -3.41 -8.09
N LEU A 111 -15.27 -4.60 -7.58
CA LEU A 111 -15.99 -4.81 -6.32
C LEU A 111 -15.14 -5.68 -5.39
N TYR A 112 -14.99 -5.25 -4.14
CA TYR A 112 -14.34 -6.00 -3.07
C TYR A 112 -15.41 -6.52 -2.11
N GLU A 113 -15.46 -7.83 -1.89
CA GLU A 113 -16.29 -8.46 -0.87
C GLU A 113 -15.38 -9.01 0.23
N ASN A 114 -15.64 -8.59 1.47
CA ASN A 114 -14.81 -8.94 2.62
C ASN A 114 -15.62 -9.83 3.55
N GLU A 115 -15.03 -10.96 3.93
CA GLU A 115 -15.54 -11.89 4.93
C GLU A 115 -14.53 -11.98 6.08
N LYS A 116 -15.01 -12.05 7.31
CA LYS A 116 -14.16 -12.21 8.49
C LYS A 116 -14.47 -13.54 9.17
N ASN A 117 -13.48 -14.42 9.21
CA ASN A 117 -13.55 -15.62 10.02
C ASN A 117 -13.13 -15.27 11.44
N MET A 118 -14.09 -15.30 12.37
CA MET A 118 -13.85 -14.93 13.79
C MET A 118 -13.03 -15.98 14.53
N ASP A 119 -13.17 -17.25 14.18
CA ASP A 119 -12.50 -18.37 14.84
C ASP A 119 -11.00 -18.39 14.49
N GLU A 120 -10.68 -18.19 13.23
CA GLU A 120 -9.30 -18.17 12.73
C GLU A 120 -8.65 -16.77 12.82
N LYS A 121 -9.41 -15.73 13.17
CA LYS A 121 -8.98 -14.32 13.17
C LYS A 121 -8.42 -13.89 11.81
N LEU A 122 -8.95 -14.43 10.74
CA LEU A 122 -8.55 -14.14 9.37
C LEU A 122 -9.62 -13.33 8.65
N ASN A 123 -9.16 -12.45 7.77
CA ASN A 123 -9.99 -11.73 6.80
C ASN A 123 -9.75 -12.33 5.42
N THR A 124 -10.85 -12.66 4.74
CA THR A 124 -10.82 -13.10 3.34
C THR A 124 -11.46 -12.04 2.48
N THR A 125 -10.79 -11.64 1.43
CA THR A 125 -11.28 -10.66 0.46
C THR A 125 -11.39 -11.32 -0.90
N LYS A 126 -12.55 -11.20 -1.55
CA LYS A 126 -12.79 -11.59 -2.94
C LYS A 126 -12.94 -10.35 -3.80
N VAL A 127 -12.31 -10.37 -4.96
CA VAL A 127 -12.37 -9.29 -5.95
C VAL A 127 -13.14 -9.75 -7.17
N TYR A 128 -14.10 -8.94 -7.57
CA TYR A 128 -14.95 -9.19 -8.74
C TYR A 128 -14.87 -8.02 -9.71
N GLN A 129 -14.91 -8.34 -10.99
CA GLN A 129 -15.27 -7.42 -12.05
C GLN A 129 -16.80 -7.42 -12.19
N VAL A 130 -17.41 -6.24 -12.11
CA VAL A 130 -18.85 -6.05 -12.27
C VAL A 130 -19.10 -5.37 -13.62
N VAL A 131 -19.70 -6.11 -14.54
CA VAL A 131 -19.91 -5.66 -15.92
C VAL A 131 -21.40 -5.47 -16.18
N GLY A 132 -21.73 -4.45 -16.96
CA GLY A 132 -23.11 -4.18 -17.40
C GLY A 132 -23.94 -3.38 -16.41
N ASP A 133 -23.36 -2.96 -15.27
CA ASP A 133 -24.03 -2.12 -14.27
C ASP A 133 -24.13 -0.65 -14.69
N LYS A 134 -23.26 -0.20 -15.60
CA LYS A 134 -23.18 1.20 -16.05
C LYS A 134 -23.24 1.32 -17.57
N LYS A 135 -23.73 2.47 -18.02
CA LYS A 135 -23.66 2.93 -19.42
C LYS A 135 -23.06 4.34 -19.47
N ALA A 136 -22.31 4.64 -20.51
CA ALA A 136 -21.80 5.98 -20.75
C ALA A 136 -22.91 6.88 -21.30
N ILE A 137 -23.00 8.09 -20.79
CA ILE A 137 -23.74 9.18 -21.39
C ILE A 137 -22.81 10.38 -21.54
N TYR A 138 -23.09 11.24 -22.54
CA TYR A 138 -22.32 12.44 -22.74
C TYR A 138 -23.11 13.65 -22.22
N ASP A 139 -22.46 14.54 -21.47
CA ASP A 139 -23.04 15.79 -21.03
C ASP A 139 -22.97 16.85 -22.16
N GLU A 140 -23.54 18.04 -21.90
CA GLU A 140 -23.56 19.17 -22.84
C GLU A 140 -22.16 19.63 -23.27
N ASN A 141 -21.13 19.33 -22.48
CA ASN A 141 -19.73 19.64 -22.75
C ASN A 141 -18.95 18.45 -23.37
N ASN A 142 -19.66 17.45 -23.87
CA ASN A 142 -19.11 16.21 -24.43
C ASN A 142 -18.21 15.41 -23.44
N ARG A 143 -18.46 15.52 -22.12
CA ARG A 143 -17.78 14.76 -21.09
C ARG A 143 -18.54 13.50 -20.78
N VAL A 144 -17.82 12.40 -20.66
CA VAL A 144 -18.41 11.09 -20.32
C VAL A 144 -18.86 11.06 -18.86
N LYS A 145 -20.13 10.70 -18.64
CA LYS A 145 -20.67 10.35 -17.33
C LYS A 145 -21.19 8.91 -17.36
N TYR A 146 -20.96 8.18 -16.30
CA TYR A 146 -21.44 6.82 -16.15
C TYR A 146 -22.69 6.78 -15.27
N VAL A 147 -23.78 6.26 -15.80
CA VAL A 147 -25.06 6.11 -15.10
C VAL A 147 -25.47 4.64 -15.05
N PRO A 148 -26.34 4.21 -14.11
CA PRO A 148 -26.88 2.87 -14.06
C PRO A 148 -27.48 2.46 -15.41
N SER A 149 -27.11 1.27 -15.92
CA SER A 149 -27.56 0.80 -17.21
C SER A 149 -29.01 0.28 -17.22
N GLY A 150 -29.53 -0.05 -16.02
CA GLY A 150 -30.81 -0.75 -15.85
C GLY A 150 -30.75 -2.26 -16.16
N ARG A 151 -29.56 -2.79 -16.54
CA ARG A 151 -29.35 -4.22 -16.74
C ARG A 151 -28.83 -4.87 -15.46
N PRO A 152 -29.15 -6.16 -15.19
CA PRO A 152 -28.60 -6.87 -14.05
C PRO A 152 -27.07 -6.97 -14.20
N PRO A 153 -26.29 -6.59 -13.17
CA PRO A 153 -24.84 -6.67 -13.23
C PRO A 153 -24.36 -8.12 -13.25
N LYS A 154 -23.37 -8.39 -14.08
CA LYS A 154 -22.68 -9.69 -14.10
C LYS A 154 -21.39 -9.58 -13.28
N LYS A 155 -21.30 -10.36 -12.20
CA LYS A 155 -20.08 -10.50 -11.41
C LYS A 155 -19.18 -11.56 -12.01
N VAL A 156 -17.93 -11.24 -12.26
CA VAL A 156 -16.87 -12.14 -12.72
C VAL A 156 -15.77 -12.16 -11.68
N PHE A 157 -15.50 -13.32 -11.11
CA PHE A 157 -14.42 -13.49 -10.11
C PHE A 157 -13.05 -13.20 -10.73
N LEU A 158 -12.24 -12.43 -10.02
CA LEU A 158 -10.87 -12.06 -10.44
C LEU A 158 -9.81 -12.62 -9.51
N GLY A 159 -10.05 -12.64 -8.21
CA GLY A 159 -9.04 -13.09 -7.26
C GLY A 159 -9.52 -13.07 -5.82
N GLU A 160 -8.76 -13.76 -4.97
CA GLU A 160 -9.02 -13.88 -3.54
C GLU A 160 -7.71 -13.71 -2.76
N GLY A 161 -7.80 -13.16 -1.56
CA GLY A 161 -6.68 -13.04 -0.63
C GLY A 161 -7.13 -13.18 0.80
N THR A 162 -6.31 -13.85 1.61
CA THR A 162 -6.58 -14.07 3.04
C THR A 162 -5.39 -13.58 3.86
N ALA A 163 -5.66 -12.84 4.94
CA ALA A 163 -4.66 -12.34 5.87
C ALA A 163 -5.28 -12.01 7.24
N SER A 164 -4.45 -11.82 8.26
CA SER A 164 -4.90 -11.36 9.58
C SER A 164 -5.44 -9.93 9.55
N LEU A 165 -4.86 -9.06 8.72
CA LEU A 165 -5.33 -7.70 8.50
C LEU A 165 -6.17 -7.64 7.21
N LYS A 166 -7.30 -6.93 7.27
CA LYS A 166 -8.17 -6.70 6.11
C LYS A 166 -7.42 -6.05 4.95
N THR A 167 -6.59 -5.05 5.23
CA THR A 167 -5.79 -4.35 4.21
C THR A 167 -4.87 -5.29 3.45
N ASP A 168 -4.24 -6.24 4.15
CA ASP A 168 -3.33 -7.21 3.54
C ASP A 168 -4.11 -8.25 2.71
N ALA A 169 -5.30 -8.66 3.18
CA ALA A 169 -6.19 -9.53 2.41
C ALA A 169 -6.63 -8.85 1.09
N GLU A 170 -7.00 -7.57 1.15
CA GLU A 170 -7.35 -6.76 -0.02
C GLU A 170 -6.18 -6.63 -1.01
N GLN A 171 -4.95 -6.44 -0.52
CA GLN A 171 -3.76 -6.36 -1.36
C GLN A 171 -3.47 -7.69 -2.07
N ARG A 172 -3.52 -8.81 -1.34
CA ARG A 172 -3.33 -10.16 -1.92
C ARG A 172 -4.38 -10.48 -2.97
N ALA A 173 -5.64 -10.17 -2.69
CA ALA A 173 -6.73 -10.34 -3.65
C ALA A 173 -6.54 -9.48 -4.91
N ALA A 174 -6.05 -8.25 -4.76
CA ALA A 174 -5.76 -7.35 -5.87
C ALA A 174 -4.58 -7.84 -6.73
N VAL A 175 -3.53 -8.42 -6.13
CA VAL A 175 -2.43 -9.07 -6.89
C VAL A 175 -2.98 -10.17 -7.79
N MET A 176 -3.77 -11.09 -7.23
CA MET A 176 -4.37 -12.18 -8.01
C MET A 176 -5.30 -11.66 -9.11
N ALA A 177 -6.08 -10.61 -8.82
CA ALA A 177 -6.97 -9.98 -9.81
C ALA A 177 -6.18 -9.36 -10.98
N LEU A 178 -5.06 -8.69 -10.71
CA LEU A 178 -4.17 -8.13 -11.74
C LEU A 178 -3.58 -9.23 -12.63
N GLU A 179 -3.15 -10.35 -12.05
CA GLU A 179 -2.64 -11.50 -12.79
C GLU A 179 -3.73 -12.12 -13.68
N THR A 180 -4.93 -12.29 -13.13
CA THR A 180 -6.08 -12.80 -13.88
C THR A 180 -6.45 -11.90 -15.06
N LEU A 181 -6.43 -10.58 -14.88
CA LEU A 181 -6.70 -9.61 -15.95
C LEU A 181 -5.56 -9.61 -16.99
N LYS A 182 -4.32 -9.74 -16.56
CA LYS A 182 -3.15 -9.85 -17.45
C LYS A 182 -3.25 -11.06 -18.38
N VAL A 183 -3.66 -12.23 -17.85
CA VAL A 183 -3.90 -13.44 -18.67
C VAL A 183 -4.99 -13.20 -19.72
N ARG A 184 -5.99 -12.35 -19.42
CA ARG A 184 -7.05 -11.96 -20.37
C ARG A 184 -6.63 -10.85 -21.34
N GLY A 185 -5.38 -10.41 -21.32
CA GLY A 185 -4.87 -9.32 -22.16
C GLY A 185 -5.31 -7.91 -21.71
N ILE A 186 -5.90 -7.79 -20.51
CA ILE A 186 -6.32 -6.52 -19.93
C ILE A 186 -5.17 -6.00 -19.08
N VAL A 187 -4.35 -5.12 -19.66
CA VAL A 187 -3.16 -4.57 -19.02
C VAL A 187 -3.10 -3.06 -19.24
N LYS A 188 -2.57 -2.34 -18.25
CA LYS A 188 -2.22 -0.93 -18.40
C LYS A 188 -0.70 -0.85 -18.50
N SER A 189 -0.18 -0.16 -19.51
CA SER A 189 1.25 0.10 -19.63
C SER A 189 1.75 0.92 -18.45
N VAL A 190 2.95 0.60 -17.98
CA VAL A 190 3.65 1.44 -17.00
C VAL A 190 3.89 2.82 -17.64
N PRO A 191 3.64 3.92 -16.91
CA PRO A 191 3.90 5.25 -17.44
C PRO A 191 5.36 5.41 -17.91
N GLU A 192 5.57 6.06 -19.04
CA GLU A 192 6.89 6.17 -19.71
C GLU A 192 7.98 6.74 -18.80
N PHE A 193 7.65 7.61 -17.87
CA PHE A 193 8.62 8.19 -16.94
C PHE A 193 9.21 7.18 -15.95
N TYR A 194 8.67 5.95 -15.85
CA TYR A 194 9.29 4.87 -15.09
C TYR A 194 10.27 4.05 -15.95
N ASN A 195 10.26 4.19 -17.28
CA ASN A 195 11.11 3.39 -18.16
C ASN A 195 12.59 3.77 -18.09
N PHE A 196 12.93 4.96 -17.59
CA PHE A 196 14.34 5.37 -17.42
C PHE A 196 15.02 4.71 -16.22
N ILE A 197 14.23 4.14 -15.31
CA ILE A 197 14.74 3.47 -14.10
C ILE A 197 15.20 2.04 -14.43
N ASN A 198 14.74 1.48 -15.55
CA ASN A 198 15.04 0.13 -15.99
C ASN A 198 16.20 0.06 -17.03
N LYS A 199 16.93 1.15 -17.19
CA LYS A 199 18.17 1.22 -17.95
C LYS A 199 19.36 1.29 -17.03
#